data_70dcb569a711d345ba9c2e4870652beb
#
_entry.id   70dcb569a711d345ba9c2e4870652beb
#
_cell.length_a   1.000
_cell.length_b   1.000
_cell.length_c   1.000
_cell.angle_alpha   90.00
_cell.angle_beta   90.00
_cell.angle_gamma   90.00
#
_symmetry.space_group_name_H-M   'P 1'
#
loop_
_entity.id
_entity.type
_entity.pdbx_description
1 polymer ?
#
loop_
_entity_poly.entity_id
_entity_poly.type
_entity_poly.pdbx_seq_one_letter_code
_entity_poly.pdbx_strand_id
1 'polypeptide(L)'
;MDQPVKSHLSDLTGYDPMFCVYEGSSQNRGPGFIAWAMEVTMDHPTQVRLANELLRLIDGHDTSQAESFAVNPVSTYTCPEHLAREQLRLFRSGPLLMGLSLELPGPGDYLTDDLSGVPIAIVRLADGSLSAFINVCRHRGARLLEGNGTLAGSMTCPYHGWLYDLHGRLKKLTPGDAFLGLDCAERNLTRLAVVEQHGLIWVSPSPAHPVEPVAPLGGLEQEIATYHFEDFVLYQRLQLHKSFNWKIVIETFLENWHFPFVHRNTVLSIFLPSVSLFEAFGRHGRLIMPRRSILQMRDKPVEQWNLLENSLVIYWLFPNTLLLWQRDHLESWQVYPAQECADRCTAQVSLYTPRAAASARERAYWNKNMALLIETVDGEDFAISERIQPGLRSGAQECLTFGRNEPALQHFHRQIRLALEDLPTG
;
A
#
# COMPACT_ATOMS: atom_id res chain seq x y z
N MET A 1 3.74 -49.77 21.28
CA MET A 1 2.27 -49.92 21.40
C MET A 1 1.73 -48.55 21.09
N ASP A 2 1.48 -48.35 19.81
CA ASP A 2 0.96 -47.09 19.25
C ASP A 2 -0.53 -47.01 19.46
N GLN A 3 -1.04 -45.89 20.00
CA GLN A 3 -2.41 -45.52 19.86
C GLN A 3 -2.47 -44.16 19.12
N PRO A 4 -3.34 -44.04 18.10
CA PRO A 4 -3.49 -42.83 17.35
C PRO A 4 -4.30 -41.76 18.11
N VAL A 5 -3.81 -40.53 18.13
CA VAL A 5 -4.52 -39.36 18.63
C VAL A 5 -5.70 -39.07 17.68
N LYS A 6 -6.90 -39.34 18.13
CA LYS A 6 -8.15 -38.94 17.46
C LYS A 6 -8.33 -37.43 17.59
N SER A 7 -8.44 -36.75 16.46
CA SER A 7 -8.82 -35.36 16.32
C SER A 7 -10.28 -35.16 16.81
N HIS A 8 -10.48 -34.46 17.93
CA HIS A 8 -11.76 -33.93 18.31
C HIS A 8 -12.04 -32.63 17.55
N LEU A 9 -12.76 -32.75 16.44
CA LEU A 9 -13.31 -31.63 15.64
C LEU A 9 -14.86 -31.78 15.57
N SER A 10 -15.50 -32.00 16.71
CA SER A 10 -16.96 -31.98 16.76
C SER A 10 -17.41 -31.55 18.14
N ASP A 11 -17.47 -30.25 18.40
CA ASP A 11 -18.35 -29.61 19.39
C ASP A 11 -18.06 -28.10 19.47
N LEU A 12 -18.55 -27.37 18.45
CA LEU A 12 -18.67 -25.90 18.49
C LEU A 12 -19.96 -25.50 17.77
N THR A 13 -21.09 -26.01 18.27
CA THR A 13 -22.42 -25.48 17.97
C THR A 13 -22.88 -24.64 19.15
N GLY A 14 -22.64 -23.35 19.10
CA GLY A 14 -23.06 -22.41 20.13
C GLY A 14 -22.56 -21.02 19.82
N TYR A 15 -23.01 -20.41 18.72
CA TYR A 15 -22.70 -19.04 18.40
C TYR A 15 -23.96 -18.27 18.03
N ASP A 16 -24.23 -17.22 18.81
CA ASP A 16 -25.29 -16.23 18.62
C ASP A 16 -25.01 -15.42 17.32
N PRO A 17 -25.97 -15.31 16.37
CA PRO A 17 -25.71 -14.70 15.05
C PRO A 17 -25.87 -13.19 15.08
N MET A 18 -25.04 -12.47 15.85
CA MET A 18 -25.06 -10.99 15.85
C MET A 18 -24.07 -10.34 14.87
N PHE A 19 -23.33 -11.12 14.08
CA PHE A 19 -22.37 -10.64 13.06
C PHE A 19 -22.69 -11.08 11.63
N CYS A 20 -23.98 -11.09 11.26
CA CYS A 20 -24.41 -11.28 9.88
C CYS A 20 -24.39 -9.94 9.13
N VAL A 21 -23.23 -9.50 8.60
CA VAL A 21 -23.16 -8.26 7.83
C VAL A 21 -22.53 -8.42 6.44
N TYR A 22 -22.08 -9.61 6.06
CA TYR A 22 -21.52 -9.86 4.72
C TYR A 22 -22.24 -10.95 3.90
N GLU A 23 -23.33 -11.48 4.38
CA GLU A 23 -24.22 -12.32 3.55
C GLU A 23 -25.33 -11.46 2.92
N GLY A 24 -24.96 -10.63 1.95
CA GLY A 24 -25.90 -10.19 0.93
C GLY A 24 -26.11 -11.35 -0.03
N SER A 25 -27.03 -12.29 0.30
CA SER A 25 -27.58 -13.20 -0.69
C SER A 25 -28.05 -12.36 -1.89
N SER A 26 -27.79 -12.84 -3.11
CA SER A 26 -28.21 -12.22 -4.37
C SER A 26 -29.71 -12.01 -4.53
N GLN A 27 -30.51 -12.36 -3.52
CA GLN A 27 -31.97 -12.23 -3.48
C GLN A 27 -32.50 -11.07 -2.64
N ASN A 28 -31.67 -10.34 -1.90
CA ASN A 28 -32.11 -9.17 -1.14
C ASN A 28 -31.36 -7.89 -1.57
N ARG A 29 -31.26 -7.67 -2.88
CA ARG A 29 -31.00 -6.34 -3.45
C ARG A 29 -32.28 -5.53 -3.30
N GLY A 30 -32.42 -4.82 -2.19
CA GLY A 30 -33.47 -3.80 -2.07
C GLY A 30 -33.36 -2.81 -3.25
N PRO A 31 -34.47 -2.19 -3.69
CA PRO A 31 -34.47 -1.24 -4.80
C PRO A 31 -33.64 -0.02 -4.42
N GLY A 32 -32.36 0.01 -4.81
CA GLY A 32 -31.40 1.08 -4.48
C GLY A 32 -29.95 0.65 -4.47
N PHE A 33 -29.63 -0.62 -4.57
CA PHE A 33 -28.29 -1.04 -4.95
C PHE A 33 -28.18 -0.89 -6.48
N ILE A 34 -27.85 0.30 -6.92
CA ILE A 34 -27.48 0.55 -8.30
C ILE A 34 -26.18 -0.26 -8.49
N ALA A 35 -26.28 -1.28 -9.35
CA ALA A 35 -25.12 -1.97 -9.86
C ALA A 35 -24.26 -0.91 -10.58
N TRP A 36 -23.30 -0.34 -9.87
CA TRP A 36 -22.21 0.39 -10.46
C TRP A 36 -21.29 -0.68 -11.03
N ALA A 37 -21.66 -1.19 -12.19
CA ALA A 37 -20.71 -1.76 -13.08
C ALA A 37 -19.86 -0.57 -13.61
N MET A 38 -18.94 -0.04 -12.80
CA MET A 38 -17.69 0.39 -13.37
C MET A 38 -17.16 -0.87 -14.05
N GLU A 39 -16.91 -0.83 -15.34
CA GLU A 39 -16.09 -1.83 -16.03
C GLU A 39 -14.63 -1.67 -15.58
N VAL A 40 -14.43 -1.52 -14.27
CA VAL A 40 -13.14 -1.49 -13.58
C VAL A 40 -12.79 -2.94 -13.37
N THR A 41 -11.98 -3.51 -14.23
CA THR A 41 -11.74 -4.93 -14.02
C THR A 41 -10.45 -5.38 -14.70
N MET A 42 -9.62 -6.05 -13.91
CA MET A 42 -8.76 -7.09 -14.46
C MET A 42 -9.55 -7.79 -15.60
N ASP A 43 -8.95 -7.99 -16.74
CA ASP A 43 -9.64 -8.59 -17.88
C ASP A 43 -10.26 -9.95 -17.52
N HIS A 44 -11.41 -10.25 -18.11
CA HIS A 44 -12.16 -11.46 -17.76
C HIS A 44 -11.38 -12.77 -17.97
N PRO A 45 -10.60 -12.96 -19.05
CA PRO A 45 -9.74 -14.13 -19.21
C PRO A 45 -8.75 -14.31 -18.06
N THR A 46 -8.12 -13.23 -17.58
CA THR A 46 -7.23 -13.26 -16.41
C THR A 46 -7.98 -13.63 -15.15
N GLN A 47 -9.18 -13.05 -14.91
CA GLN A 47 -10.01 -13.43 -13.77
C GLN A 47 -10.37 -14.92 -13.79
N VAL A 48 -10.75 -15.44 -14.94
CA VAL A 48 -11.10 -16.88 -15.11
C VAL A 48 -9.88 -17.77 -14.84
N ARG A 49 -8.72 -17.42 -15.38
CA ARG A 49 -7.47 -18.18 -15.13
C ARG A 49 -7.15 -18.25 -13.65
N LEU A 50 -7.16 -17.12 -12.97
CA LEU A 50 -6.84 -17.00 -11.55
C LEU A 50 -7.89 -17.71 -10.66
N ALA A 51 -9.17 -17.59 -11.01
CA ALA A 51 -10.24 -18.27 -10.30
C ALA A 51 -10.12 -19.78 -10.42
N ASN A 52 -9.82 -20.31 -11.62
CA ASN A 52 -9.57 -21.75 -11.81
C ASN A 52 -8.39 -22.23 -10.96
N GLU A 53 -7.30 -21.48 -10.92
CA GLU A 53 -6.13 -21.86 -10.12
C GLU A 53 -6.45 -21.83 -8.63
N LEU A 54 -7.17 -20.82 -8.13
CA LEU A 54 -7.62 -20.78 -6.73
C LEU A 54 -8.56 -21.95 -6.41
N LEU A 55 -9.53 -22.26 -7.27
CA LEU A 55 -10.43 -23.38 -7.07
C LEU A 55 -9.67 -24.71 -7.04
N ARG A 56 -8.65 -24.88 -7.91
CA ARG A 56 -7.76 -26.06 -7.90
C ARG A 56 -6.98 -26.16 -6.57
N LEU A 57 -6.43 -25.05 -6.05
CA LEU A 57 -5.76 -25.01 -4.76
C LEU A 57 -6.70 -25.37 -3.61
N ILE A 58 -7.92 -24.84 -3.62
CA ILE A 58 -8.95 -25.15 -2.62
C ILE A 58 -9.29 -26.65 -2.63
N ASP A 59 -9.49 -27.24 -3.80
CA ASP A 59 -9.81 -28.69 -3.93
C ASP A 59 -8.67 -29.58 -3.48
N GLY A 60 -7.43 -29.12 -3.73
CA GLY A 60 -6.21 -29.81 -3.29
C GLY A 60 -5.87 -29.59 -1.82
N HIS A 61 -6.62 -28.77 -1.09
CA HIS A 61 -6.23 -28.29 0.25
C HIS A 61 -4.81 -27.72 0.29
N ASP A 62 -4.45 -26.94 -0.74
CA ASP A 62 -3.13 -26.42 -0.98
C ASP A 62 -3.14 -24.88 -1.13
N THR A 63 -1.98 -24.26 -1.26
CA THR A 63 -1.75 -22.84 -1.51
C THR A 63 -0.56 -22.67 -2.44
N SER A 64 -0.29 -21.48 -2.94
CA SER A 64 0.97 -21.21 -3.65
C SER A 64 2.16 -21.60 -2.81
N GLN A 65 3.13 -22.31 -3.41
CA GLN A 65 4.30 -22.86 -2.74
C GLN A 65 5.59 -22.31 -3.33
N ALA A 66 6.53 -21.94 -2.47
CA ALA A 66 7.95 -21.80 -2.83
C ALA A 66 8.64 -23.16 -2.97
N GLU A 67 9.79 -23.21 -3.61
CA GLU A 67 10.58 -24.45 -3.76
C GLU A 67 11.04 -25.02 -2.40
N SER A 68 11.45 -24.13 -1.49
CA SER A 68 11.94 -24.47 -0.16
C SER A 68 11.50 -23.43 0.87
N PHE A 69 11.66 -23.73 2.16
CA PHE A 69 11.60 -22.69 3.18
C PHE A 69 12.78 -21.72 3.04
N ALA A 70 12.62 -20.50 3.55
CA ALA A 70 13.67 -19.50 3.60
C ALA A 70 13.89 -18.99 5.03
N VAL A 71 15.08 -18.47 5.28
CA VAL A 71 15.41 -17.80 6.54
C VAL A 71 15.76 -16.33 6.28
N ASN A 72 15.40 -15.49 7.23
CA ASN A 72 15.74 -14.07 7.18
C ASN A 72 16.40 -13.67 8.50
N PRO A 73 17.61 -13.07 8.48
CA PRO A 73 18.32 -12.71 9.71
C PRO A 73 17.53 -11.69 10.54
N VAL A 74 17.43 -11.94 11.83
CA VAL A 74 16.76 -11.01 12.79
C VAL A 74 17.42 -9.63 12.79
N SER A 75 18.71 -9.54 12.48
CA SER A 75 19.44 -8.27 12.33
C SER A 75 18.82 -7.34 11.28
N THR A 76 18.09 -7.87 10.29
CA THR A 76 17.39 -7.03 9.29
C THR A 76 16.26 -6.21 9.91
N TYR A 77 15.76 -6.59 11.09
CA TYR A 77 14.69 -5.89 11.81
C TYR A 77 15.19 -5.05 12.98
N THR A 78 16.43 -5.28 13.43
CA THR A 78 16.92 -4.73 14.72
C THR A 78 18.20 -3.92 14.59
N CYS A 79 18.96 -4.08 13.50
CA CYS A 79 20.26 -3.45 13.30
C CYS A 79 20.12 -2.02 12.76
N PRO A 80 20.66 -0.98 13.45
CA PRO A 80 20.60 0.40 12.97
C PRO A 80 21.32 0.62 11.63
N GLU A 81 22.44 -0.08 11.39
CA GLU A 81 23.20 0.01 10.14
C GLU A 81 22.41 -0.58 8.97
N HIS A 82 21.65 -1.65 9.22
CA HIS A 82 20.74 -2.20 8.22
C HIS A 82 19.61 -1.21 7.90
N LEU A 83 18.99 -0.60 8.91
CA LEU A 83 18.00 0.46 8.73
C LEU A 83 18.57 1.63 7.91
N ALA A 84 19.77 2.10 8.22
CA ALA A 84 20.39 3.21 7.49
C ALA A 84 20.57 2.89 5.99
N ARG A 85 20.93 1.64 5.65
CA ARG A 85 20.99 1.17 4.26
C ARG A 85 19.61 1.13 3.60
N GLU A 86 18.59 0.61 4.29
CA GLU A 86 17.21 0.61 3.81
C GLU A 86 16.73 2.04 3.54
N GLN A 87 16.93 2.96 4.48
CA GLN A 87 16.56 4.36 4.32
C GLN A 87 17.22 5.00 3.10
N LEU A 88 18.52 4.79 2.93
CA LEU A 88 19.24 5.34 1.79
C LEU A 88 18.78 4.73 0.47
N ARG A 89 18.68 3.41 0.39
CA ARG A 89 18.48 2.68 -0.86
C ARG A 89 17.03 2.58 -1.30
N LEU A 90 16.13 2.36 -0.35
CA LEU A 90 14.72 2.11 -0.63
C LEU A 90 13.91 3.41 -0.57
N PHE A 91 14.18 4.26 0.45
CA PHE A 91 13.29 5.39 0.75
C PHE A 91 13.82 6.74 0.29
N ARG A 92 15.13 6.88 0.01
CA ARG A 92 15.72 8.15 -0.42
C ARG A 92 16.31 8.13 -1.83
N SER A 93 16.53 6.95 -2.40
CA SER A 93 17.17 6.83 -3.73
C SER A 93 16.28 6.19 -4.79
N GLY A 94 15.37 5.31 -4.39
CA GLY A 94 14.45 4.64 -5.31
C GLY A 94 13.13 5.38 -5.53
N PRO A 95 12.38 5.04 -6.58
CA PRO A 95 11.04 5.58 -6.78
C PRO A 95 10.09 5.06 -5.70
N LEU A 96 9.32 5.96 -5.12
CA LEU A 96 8.26 5.67 -4.16
C LEU A 96 6.90 6.07 -4.74
N LEU A 97 5.88 5.26 -4.50
CA LEU A 97 4.51 5.66 -4.77
C LEU A 97 4.11 6.71 -3.72
N MET A 98 3.86 7.95 -4.16
CA MET A 98 3.56 9.07 -3.27
C MET A 98 2.07 9.35 -3.13
N GLY A 99 1.26 8.94 -4.10
CA GLY A 99 -0.18 9.14 -4.09
C GLY A 99 -0.84 8.62 -5.35
N LEU A 100 -2.13 8.83 -5.45
CA LEU A 100 -2.93 8.53 -6.64
C LEU A 100 -3.27 9.82 -7.38
N SER A 101 -3.45 9.73 -8.71
CA SER A 101 -3.77 10.88 -9.59
C SER A 101 -5.01 11.66 -9.13
N LEU A 102 -6.00 10.95 -8.55
CA LEU A 102 -7.21 11.54 -7.98
C LEU A 102 -6.94 12.56 -6.86
N GLU A 103 -5.76 12.50 -6.24
CA GLU A 103 -5.41 13.42 -5.15
C GLU A 103 -4.94 14.80 -5.67
N LEU A 104 -4.66 14.89 -6.98
CA LEU A 104 -4.26 16.12 -7.66
C LEU A 104 -5.12 16.34 -8.93
N PRO A 105 -6.46 16.47 -8.82
CA PRO A 105 -7.36 16.46 -9.96
C PRO A 105 -7.26 17.69 -10.86
N GLY A 106 -6.81 18.83 -10.35
CA GLY A 106 -6.83 20.09 -11.08
C GLY A 106 -5.54 20.91 -10.99
N PRO A 107 -5.35 21.86 -11.90
CA PRO A 107 -4.20 22.76 -11.87
C PRO A 107 -4.07 23.50 -10.56
N GLY A 108 -2.87 23.51 -9.99
CA GLY A 108 -2.56 24.11 -8.69
C GLY A 108 -2.75 23.18 -7.51
N ASP A 109 -3.41 22.03 -7.67
CA ASP A 109 -3.52 21.07 -6.58
C ASP A 109 -2.15 20.54 -6.20
N TYR A 110 -1.93 20.38 -4.90
CA TYR A 110 -0.67 19.89 -4.36
C TYR A 110 -0.89 18.88 -3.24
N LEU A 111 0.10 18.02 -3.06
CA LEU A 111 0.27 17.18 -1.89
C LEU A 111 1.72 17.25 -1.39
N THR A 112 1.89 17.01 -0.09
CA THR A 112 3.22 16.93 0.55
C THR A 112 3.40 15.60 1.24
N ASP A 113 4.64 15.12 1.28
CA ASP A 113 5.04 13.91 2.02
C ASP A 113 6.40 14.13 2.68
N ASP A 114 6.54 13.65 3.93
CA ASP A 114 7.78 13.69 4.69
C ASP A 114 8.20 12.30 5.19
N LEU A 115 7.35 11.30 4.97
CA LEU A 115 7.51 9.97 5.59
C LEU A 115 8.74 9.24 5.06
N SER A 116 9.16 9.53 3.83
CA SER A 116 10.43 9.03 3.26
C SER A 116 11.68 9.55 3.98
N GLY A 117 11.53 10.57 4.83
CA GLY A 117 12.62 11.33 5.44
C GLY A 117 13.19 12.44 4.55
N VAL A 118 12.56 12.69 3.40
CA VAL A 118 12.79 13.83 2.52
C VAL A 118 11.48 14.60 2.42
N PRO A 119 11.44 15.90 2.77
CA PRO A 119 10.23 16.68 2.60
C PRO A 119 9.97 16.92 1.10
N ILE A 120 8.88 16.35 0.58
CA ILE A 120 8.52 16.39 -0.84
C ILE A 120 7.25 17.22 -1.00
N ALA A 121 7.18 18.00 -2.09
CA ALA A 121 5.93 18.59 -2.57
C ALA A 121 5.74 18.23 -4.05
N ILE A 122 4.51 17.87 -4.40
CA ILE A 122 4.09 17.56 -5.77
C ILE A 122 2.95 18.51 -6.12
N VAL A 123 2.99 19.11 -7.30
CA VAL A 123 2.02 20.10 -7.76
C VAL A 123 1.54 19.74 -9.16
N ARG A 124 0.24 19.80 -9.41
CA ARG A 124 -0.37 19.71 -10.75
C ARG A 124 -0.21 21.03 -11.48
N LEU A 125 0.39 21.00 -12.66
CA LEU A 125 0.58 22.17 -13.51
C LEU A 125 -0.64 22.44 -14.42
N ALA A 126 -0.67 23.62 -15.04
CA ALA A 126 -1.77 24.04 -15.91
C ALA A 126 -1.92 23.19 -17.19
N ASP A 127 -0.85 22.56 -17.63
CA ASP A 127 -0.83 21.64 -18.78
C ASP A 127 -1.19 20.19 -18.41
N GLY A 128 -1.53 19.96 -17.16
CA GLY A 128 -1.86 18.64 -16.63
C GLY A 128 -0.65 17.82 -16.16
N SER A 129 0.58 18.25 -16.44
CA SER A 129 1.78 17.57 -15.95
C SER A 129 2.01 17.80 -14.45
N LEU A 130 2.92 17.00 -13.85
CA LEU A 130 3.32 17.16 -12.46
C LEU A 130 4.69 17.83 -12.33
N SER A 131 4.85 18.61 -11.28
CA SER A 131 6.13 19.12 -10.82
C SER A 131 6.37 18.66 -9.39
N ALA A 132 7.54 18.07 -9.12
CA ALA A 132 7.94 17.67 -7.77
C ALA A 132 9.26 18.31 -7.39
N PHE A 133 9.40 18.63 -6.09
CA PHE A 133 10.61 19.24 -5.56
C PHE A 133 10.77 18.97 -4.06
N ILE A 134 11.98 19.13 -3.56
CA ILE A 134 12.22 19.16 -2.12
C ILE A 134 11.51 20.38 -1.56
N ASN A 135 10.58 20.16 -0.64
CA ASN A 135 9.67 21.15 -0.04
C ASN A 135 10.39 22.05 0.98
N VAL A 136 11.48 22.68 0.54
CA VAL A 136 12.38 23.47 1.39
C VAL A 136 12.74 24.77 0.70
N CYS A 137 12.43 25.89 1.34
CA CYS A 137 12.80 27.24 0.87
C CYS A 137 14.33 27.40 0.80
N ARG A 138 14.83 27.85 -0.35
CA ARG A 138 16.26 28.03 -0.63
C ARG A 138 16.90 29.21 0.10
N HIS A 139 16.14 29.94 0.93
CA HIS A 139 16.68 30.99 1.78
C HIS A 139 17.26 30.40 3.07
N ARG A 140 16.43 29.85 3.97
CA ARG A 140 16.84 29.37 5.30
C ARG A 140 16.14 28.05 5.70
N GLY A 141 15.71 27.27 4.72
CA GLY A 141 15.26 25.91 4.95
C GLY A 141 13.83 25.73 5.48
N ALA A 142 13.00 26.79 5.52
CA ALA A 142 11.61 26.62 5.95
C ALA A 142 10.84 25.79 4.94
N ARG A 143 9.90 24.95 5.41
CA ARG A 143 8.90 24.30 4.55
C ARG A 143 8.05 25.33 3.84
N LEU A 144 7.67 25.05 2.60
CA LEU A 144 6.83 25.93 1.79
C LEU A 144 5.36 25.55 1.87
N LEU A 145 5.07 24.27 1.85
CA LEU A 145 3.71 23.71 1.80
C LEU A 145 3.53 22.67 2.90
N GLU A 146 2.29 22.52 3.37
CA GLU A 146 1.90 21.51 4.36
C GLU A 146 0.61 20.83 3.91
N GLY A 147 0.53 19.49 4.08
CA GLY A 147 -0.64 18.69 3.75
C GLY A 147 -0.94 18.68 2.25
N ASN A 148 -2.17 18.98 1.90
CA ASN A 148 -2.68 19.07 0.54
C ASN A 148 -3.62 20.28 0.39
N GLY A 149 -3.80 20.75 -0.84
CA GLY A 149 -4.66 21.89 -1.15
C GLY A 149 -4.46 22.37 -2.57
N THR A 150 -4.95 23.60 -2.85
CA THR A 150 -4.86 24.21 -4.19
C THR A 150 -4.16 25.57 -4.12
N LEU A 151 -3.18 25.78 -4.99
CA LEU A 151 -2.38 27.00 -5.11
C LEU A 151 -2.92 27.91 -6.21
N ALA A 152 -2.94 29.21 -5.96
CA ALA A 152 -3.34 30.22 -6.95
C ALA A 152 -2.19 30.65 -7.87
N GLY A 153 -1.34 29.69 -8.31
CA GLY A 153 -0.26 29.94 -9.29
C GLY A 153 1.14 30.20 -8.71
N SER A 154 1.28 30.26 -7.38
CA SER A 154 2.58 30.48 -6.73
C SER A 154 2.62 29.93 -5.31
N MET A 155 3.84 29.72 -4.80
CA MET A 155 4.14 29.29 -3.44
C MET A 155 4.92 30.39 -2.73
N THR A 156 4.41 30.87 -1.60
CA THR A 156 5.07 31.88 -0.79
C THR A 156 5.66 31.27 0.47
N CYS A 157 6.94 31.45 0.68
CA CYS A 157 7.58 30.98 1.91
C CYS A 157 6.99 31.67 3.14
N PRO A 158 6.49 30.90 4.13
CA PRO A 158 5.82 31.47 5.30
C PRO A 158 6.77 32.24 6.23
N TYR A 159 8.09 32.09 6.04
CA TYR A 159 9.08 32.70 6.92
C TYR A 159 9.45 34.12 6.47
N HIS A 160 9.89 34.32 5.21
CA HIS A 160 10.36 35.64 4.73
C HIS A 160 9.75 36.05 3.39
N GLY A 161 8.67 35.41 2.95
CA GLY A 161 7.93 35.79 1.77
C GLY A 161 8.65 35.60 0.42
N TRP A 162 9.69 34.74 0.36
CA TRP A 162 10.25 34.35 -0.93
C TRP A 162 9.17 33.65 -1.74
N LEU A 163 9.00 34.06 -3.01
CA LEU A 163 7.95 33.58 -3.88
C LEU A 163 8.49 32.67 -4.97
N TYR A 164 7.92 31.51 -5.11
CA TYR A 164 8.23 30.52 -6.16
C TYR A 164 7.02 30.32 -7.07
N ASP A 165 7.23 30.08 -8.37
CA ASP A 165 6.18 29.60 -9.25
C ASP A 165 5.94 28.08 -9.03
N LEU A 166 4.89 27.52 -9.70
CA LEU A 166 4.54 26.10 -9.56
C LEU A 166 5.58 25.14 -10.18
N HIS A 167 6.55 25.68 -10.94
CA HIS A 167 7.70 24.92 -11.43
C HIS A 167 8.89 24.95 -10.44
N GLY A 168 8.73 25.62 -9.27
CA GLY A 168 9.78 25.76 -8.27
C GLY A 168 10.80 26.85 -8.59
N ARG A 169 10.57 27.71 -9.58
CA ARG A 169 11.48 28.81 -9.92
C ARG A 169 11.25 29.99 -8.99
N LEU A 170 12.33 30.55 -8.44
CA LEU A 170 12.28 31.74 -7.58
C LEU A 170 11.88 32.96 -8.42
N LYS A 171 10.79 33.61 -8.04
CA LYS A 171 10.21 34.77 -8.75
C LYS A 171 10.41 36.09 -8.01
N LYS A 172 10.45 36.06 -6.68
CA LYS A 172 10.58 37.28 -5.87
C LYS A 172 11.35 37.01 -4.59
N LEU A 173 12.28 37.88 -4.32
CA LEU A 173 13.03 38.03 -3.07
C LEU A 173 12.37 39.09 -2.19
N THR A 174 12.36 38.91 -0.87
CA THR A 174 11.79 39.89 0.06
C THR A 174 12.70 40.04 1.29
N PRO A 175 13.20 41.24 1.61
CA PRO A 175 13.23 42.43 0.76
C PRO A 175 14.25 42.28 -0.39
N GLY A 176 13.86 42.68 -1.61
CA GLY A 176 14.69 42.45 -2.80
C GLY A 176 16.05 43.18 -2.81
N ASP A 177 16.10 44.36 -2.25
CA ASP A 177 17.30 45.18 -2.15
C ASP A 177 18.39 44.59 -1.22
N ALA A 178 17.99 43.79 -0.25
CA ALA A 178 18.91 43.08 0.64
C ALA A 178 19.67 41.95 -0.06
N PHE A 179 19.26 41.53 -1.28
CA PHE A 179 19.83 40.42 -2.04
C PHE A 179 20.41 40.87 -3.40
N LEU A 180 20.91 42.12 -3.47
CA LEU A 180 21.55 42.64 -4.69
C LEU A 180 22.68 41.71 -5.14
N GLY A 181 22.66 41.34 -6.43
CA GLY A 181 23.66 40.46 -7.03
C GLY A 181 23.38 38.95 -6.86
N LEU A 182 22.33 38.55 -6.15
CA LEU A 182 21.92 37.14 -6.08
C LEU A 182 21.24 36.74 -7.39
N ASP A 183 21.73 35.70 -8.04
CA ASP A 183 21.01 35.09 -9.16
C ASP A 183 19.83 34.24 -8.63
N CYS A 184 18.62 34.65 -8.99
CA CYS A 184 17.42 33.92 -8.63
C CYS A 184 17.41 32.48 -9.16
N ALA A 185 18.02 32.22 -10.32
CA ALA A 185 18.07 30.89 -10.92
C ALA A 185 18.82 29.87 -10.05
N GLU A 186 19.85 30.32 -9.33
CA GLU A 186 20.61 29.48 -8.40
C GLU A 186 19.82 29.12 -7.12
N ARG A 187 18.71 29.77 -6.91
CA ARG A 187 17.84 29.60 -5.71
C ARG A 187 16.48 29.00 -6.06
N ASN A 188 16.35 28.42 -7.24
CA ASN A 188 15.21 27.57 -7.57
C ASN A 188 15.12 26.39 -6.61
N LEU A 189 13.92 25.88 -6.37
CA LEU A 189 13.72 24.67 -5.58
C LEU A 189 14.44 23.48 -6.22
N THR A 190 14.94 22.59 -5.40
CA THR A 190 15.57 21.35 -5.89
C THR A 190 14.49 20.44 -6.46
N ARG A 191 14.52 20.25 -7.77
CA ARG A 191 13.55 19.41 -8.48
C ARG A 191 13.81 17.94 -8.22
N LEU A 192 12.71 17.19 -8.14
CA LEU A 192 12.69 15.73 -8.07
C LEU A 192 12.03 15.17 -9.34
N ALA A 193 12.48 14.01 -9.76
CA ALA A 193 11.83 13.28 -10.83
C ALA A 193 10.48 12.77 -10.37
N VAL A 194 9.43 13.03 -11.16
CA VAL A 194 8.06 12.59 -10.93
C VAL A 194 7.49 11.98 -12.19
N VAL A 195 6.79 10.87 -12.04
CA VAL A 195 6.09 10.17 -13.12
C VAL A 195 4.69 9.85 -12.67
N GLU A 196 3.72 10.15 -13.52
CA GLU A 196 2.32 9.75 -13.35
C GLU A 196 1.98 8.72 -14.42
N GLN A 197 1.53 7.54 -13.99
CA GLN A 197 1.18 6.46 -14.90
C GLN A 197 0.09 5.58 -14.28
N HIS A 198 -0.95 5.27 -15.05
CA HIS A 198 -2.06 4.40 -14.61
C HIS A 198 -2.70 4.84 -13.29
N GLY A 199 -2.86 6.14 -13.09
CA GLY A 199 -3.42 6.69 -11.87
C GLY A 199 -2.49 6.68 -10.65
N LEU A 200 -1.21 6.30 -10.82
CA LEU A 200 -0.19 6.24 -9.77
C LEU A 200 0.85 7.35 -9.96
N ILE A 201 1.20 8.04 -8.87
CA ILE A 201 2.20 9.11 -8.85
C ILE A 201 3.46 8.62 -8.15
N TRP A 202 4.55 8.50 -8.90
CA TRP A 202 5.85 8.06 -8.43
C TRP A 202 6.82 9.21 -8.37
N VAL A 203 7.59 9.30 -7.28
CA VAL A 203 8.65 10.31 -7.10
C VAL A 203 9.94 9.63 -6.66
N SER A 204 11.07 10.05 -7.23
CA SER A 204 12.38 9.77 -6.68
C SER A 204 12.74 10.83 -5.65
N PRO A 205 12.92 10.51 -4.38
CA PRO A 205 13.24 11.47 -3.33
C PRO A 205 14.64 12.09 -3.44
N SER A 206 15.46 11.61 -4.37
CA SER A 206 16.82 12.12 -4.61
C SER A 206 16.96 12.80 -5.97
N PRO A 207 17.50 14.02 -6.04
CA PRO A 207 17.78 14.67 -7.31
C PRO A 207 18.90 13.99 -8.11
N ALA A 208 19.73 13.18 -7.44
CA ALA A 208 20.83 12.44 -8.09
C ALA A 208 20.35 11.14 -8.77
N HIS A 209 19.16 10.67 -8.44
CA HIS A 209 18.59 9.45 -9.00
C HIS A 209 17.28 9.83 -9.71
N PRO A 210 17.32 10.28 -10.96
CA PRO A 210 16.11 10.50 -11.73
C PRO A 210 15.35 9.16 -11.81
N VAL A 211 14.04 9.21 -11.60
CA VAL A 211 13.18 8.08 -11.95
C VAL A 211 13.39 7.86 -13.44
N GLU A 212 13.86 6.68 -13.83
CA GLU A 212 13.64 6.23 -15.20
C GLU A 212 12.14 6.44 -15.50
N PRO A 213 11.76 6.98 -16.67
CA PRO A 213 10.41 7.46 -16.92
C PRO A 213 9.33 6.39 -16.77
N VAL A 214 9.70 5.19 -16.44
CA VAL A 214 8.80 4.09 -16.07
C VAL A 214 9.50 3.28 -15.00
N ALA A 215 9.04 3.32 -13.75
CA ALA A 215 9.26 2.18 -12.87
C ALA A 215 8.41 1.04 -13.45
N PRO A 216 8.98 0.07 -14.19
CA PRO A 216 8.17 -0.97 -14.79
C PRO A 216 7.50 -1.73 -13.66
N LEU A 217 6.15 -1.81 -13.70
CA LEU A 217 5.38 -2.59 -12.74
C LEU A 217 5.52 -4.12 -13.00
N GLY A 218 6.50 -4.48 -13.83
CA GLY A 218 6.91 -5.87 -14.07
C GLY A 218 5.87 -6.70 -14.83
N GLY A 219 4.95 -6.05 -15.54
CA GLY A 219 3.84 -6.69 -16.25
C GLY A 219 2.47 -6.45 -15.61
N LEU A 220 2.40 -5.72 -14.47
CA LEU A 220 1.14 -5.30 -13.85
C LEU A 220 0.51 -4.05 -14.51
N GLU A 221 1.21 -3.39 -15.45
CA GLU A 221 0.82 -2.10 -16.00
C GLU A 221 -0.59 -2.12 -16.58
N GLN A 222 -0.89 -3.13 -17.41
CA GLN A 222 -2.21 -3.24 -18.06
C GLN A 222 -3.30 -3.53 -17.05
N GLU A 223 -3.03 -4.38 -16.06
CA GLU A 223 -3.98 -4.72 -15.02
C GLU A 223 -4.27 -3.53 -14.10
N ILE A 224 -3.24 -2.82 -13.65
CA ILE A 224 -3.40 -1.60 -12.83
C ILE A 224 -4.16 -0.51 -13.60
N ALA A 225 -3.91 -0.36 -14.91
CA ALA A 225 -4.61 0.61 -15.76
C ALA A 225 -6.13 0.37 -15.79
N THR A 226 -6.59 -0.87 -15.68
CA THR A 226 -8.03 -1.18 -15.74
C THR A 226 -8.81 -0.73 -14.51
N TYR A 227 -8.13 -0.39 -13.42
CA TYR A 227 -8.80 0.09 -12.20
C TYR A 227 -9.23 1.55 -12.29
N HIS A 228 -8.69 2.34 -13.22
CA HIS A 228 -9.03 3.75 -13.38
C HIS A 228 -9.00 4.52 -12.05
N PHE A 229 -7.88 4.41 -11.32
CA PHE A 229 -7.75 5.02 -9.99
C PHE A 229 -7.95 6.53 -9.99
N GLU A 230 -7.81 7.18 -11.12
CA GLU A 230 -8.11 8.61 -11.33
C GLU A 230 -9.58 8.96 -11.09
N ASP A 231 -10.50 8.00 -11.24
CA ASP A 231 -11.94 8.20 -11.07
C ASP A 231 -12.43 8.01 -9.61
N PHE A 232 -11.54 7.52 -8.73
CA PHE A 232 -11.86 7.30 -7.31
C PHE A 232 -11.82 8.60 -6.51
N VAL A 233 -12.29 8.52 -5.27
CA VAL A 233 -12.26 9.61 -4.30
C VAL A 233 -11.61 9.12 -3.01
N LEU A 234 -10.69 9.89 -2.48
CA LEU A 234 -10.15 9.63 -1.14
C LEU A 234 -11.28 9.87 -0.12
N TYR A 235 -11.70 8.79 0.55
CA TYR A 235 -12.71 8.85 1.60
C TYR A 235 -12.12 9.22 2.94
N GLN A 236 -11.05 8.53 3.34
CA GLN A 236 -10.37 8.77 4.62
C GLN A 236 -8.91 8.32 4.55
N ARG A 237 -8.03 9.04 5.25
CA ARG A 237 -6.63 8.69 5.45
C ARG A 237 -6.28 8.79 6.92
N LEU A 238 -5.53 7.81 7.42
CA LEU A 238 -5.00 7.77 8.78
C LEU A 238 -3.50 7.45 8.76
N GLN A 239 -2.78 7.89 9.77
CA GLN A 239 -1.40 7.47 10.03
C GLN A 239 -1.34 6.75 11.38
N LEU A 240 -0.80 5.54 11.35
CA LEU A 240 -0.61 4.68 12.51
C LEU A 240 0.87 4.62 12.84
N HIS A 241 1.26 5.14 13.99
CA HIS A 241 2.63 5.07 14.49
C HIS A 241 2.78 3.83 15.34
N LYS A 242 3.72 2.94 14.96
CA LYS A 242 3.86 1.62 15.56
C LYS A 242 5.25 1.38 16.14
N SER A 243 5.31 0.53 17.18
CA SER A 243 6.52 0.20 17.91
C SER A 243 7.11 -1.14 17.45
N PHE A 244 7.21 -1.33 16.13
CA PHE A 244 7.85 -2.48 15.51
C PHE A 244 8.38 -2.11 14.11
N ASN A 245 9.21 -3.00 13.53
CA ASN A 245 9.87 -2.77 12.25
C ASN A 245 8.85 -2.68 11.10
N TRP A 246 9.08 -1.77 10.16
CA TRP A 246 8.20 -1.50 9.03
C TRP A 246 7.91 -2.72 8.15
N LYS A 247 8.86 -3.67 8.05
CA LYS A 247 8.67 -4.90 7.25
C LYS A 247 7.58 -5.79 7.82
N ILE A 248 7.42 -5.81 9.14
CA ILE A 248 6.38 -6.62 9.80
C ILE A 248 4.98 -6.18 9.34
N VAL A 249 4.75 -4.88 9.08
CA VAL A 249 3.49 -4.41 8.50
C VAL A 249 3.23 -5.06 7.14
N ILE A 250 4.22 -5.06 6.25
CA ILE A 250 4.07 -5.66 4.91
C ILE A 250 3.85 -7.17 5.02
N GLU A 251 4.57 -7.81 5.93
CA GLU A 251 4.50 -9.26 6.15
C GLU A 251 3.10 -9.73 6.53
N THR A 252 2.37 -8.99 7.38
CA THR A 252 1.01 -9.37 7.78
C THR A 252 0.03 -9.44 6.61
N PHE A 253 0.26 -8.70 5.53
CA PHE A 253 -0.59 -8.71 4.34
C PHE A 253 -0.19 -9.79 3.31
N LEU A 254 1.02 -10.31 3.39
CA LEU A 254 1.56 -11.20 2.35
C LEU A 254 1.36 -12.71 2.63
N GLU A 255 0.52 -13.04 3.63
CA GLU A 255 0.10 -14.41 3.93
C GLU A 255 -1.26 -14.40 4.64
N ASN A 256 -1.95 -15.55 4.74
CA ASN A 256 -3.22 -15.68 5.45
C ASN A 256 -3.29 -16.91 6.38
N TRP A 257 -2.13 -17.40 6.79
CA TRP A 257 -2.02 -18.54 7.72
C TRP A 257 -2.35 -18.15 9.16
N HIS A 258 -2.19 -16.88 9.52
CA HIS A 258 -2.55 -16.36 10.84
C HIS A 258 -4.07 -16.17 11.02
N PHE A 259 -4.87 -16.12 9.94
CA PHE A 259 -6.32 -15.84 10.01
C PHE A 259 -7.07 -16.72 11.01
N PRO A 260 -6.88 -18.06 11.08
CA PRO A 260 -7.59 -18.91 12.05
C PRO A 260 -7.23 -18.61 13.50
N PHE A 261 -6.15 -17.94 13.75
CA PHE A 261 -5.62 -17.67 15.10
C PHE A 261 -5.87 -16.22 15.52
N VAL A 262 -5.66 -15.26 14.63
CA VAL A 262 -5.71 -13.83 14.92
C VAL A 262 -7.10 -13.25 14.60
N HIS A 263 -7.68 -13.59 13.44
CA HIS A 263 -8.89 -12.95 12.92
C HIS A 263 -10.19 -13.73 13.16
N ARG A 264 -10.27 -14.48 14.26
CA ARG A 264 -11.43 -15.33 14.58
C ARG A 264 -12.74 -14.55 14.66
N ASN A 265 -12.67 -13.33 15.14
CA ASN A 265 -13.84 -12.49 15.43
C ASN A 265 -14.11 -11.43 14.36
N THR A 266 -13.23 -11.29 13.38
CA THR A 266 -13.32 -10.28 12.33
C THR A 266 -13.49 -10.94 10.95
N VAL A 267 -12.42 -11.16 10.21
CA VAL A 267 -12.51 -11.52 8.78
C VAL A 267 -12.43 -13.01 8.48
N LEU A 268 -12.22 -13.89 9.46
CA LEU A 268 -12.21 -15.35 9.25
C LEU A 268 -13.52 -15.88 8.67
N SER A 269 -14.66 -15.27 9.00
CA SER A 269 -15.96 -15.63 8.45
C SER A 269 -16.10 -15.28 6.96
N ILE A 270 -15.29 -14.36 6.46
CA ILE A 270 -15.31 -13.83 5.09
C ILE A 270 -14.41 -14.65 4.17
N PHE A 271 -13.20 -14.96 4.62
CA PHE A 271 -12.15 -15.56 3.80
C PHE A 271 -12.02 -17.08 4.03
N LEU A 272 -11.50 -17.77 3.03
CA LEU A 272 -10.97 -19.13 3.18
C LEU A 272 -9.54 -19.02 3.71
N PRO A 273 -9.26 -19.50 4.93
CA PRO A 273 -7.92 -19.41 5.50
C PRO A 273 -6.96 -20.39 4.82
N SER A 274 -5.67 -20.08 4.90
CA SER A 274 -4.58 -20.96 4.48
C SER A 274 -4.59 -21.32 2.98
N VAL A 275 -5.28 -20.54 2.16
CA VAL A 275 -5.26 -20.63 0.70
C VAL A 275 -5.01 -19.25 0.13
N SER A 276 -4.00 -19.14 -0.71
CA SER A 276 -3.70 -17.92 -1.47
C SER A 276 -2.98 -18.25 -2.77
N LEU A 277 -3.10 -17.38 -3.75
CA LEU A 277 -2.40 -17.46 -5.02
C LEU A 277 -1.44 -16.27 -5.13
N PHE A 278 -0.14 -16.55 -5.25
CA PHE A 278 0.90 -15.55 -5.40
C PHE A 278 1.54 -15.60 -6.78
N GLU A 279 1.71 -14.45 -7.40
CA GLU A 279 2.47 -14.26 -8.64
C GLU A 279 3.44 -13.07 -8.49
N ALA A 280 4.68 -13.26 -8.92
CA ALA A 280 5.72 -12.23 -8.91
C ALA A 280 5.76 -11.47 -10.24
N PHE A 281 5.91 -10.15 -10.17
CA PHE A 281 5.98 -9.22 -11.29
C PHE A 281 7.24 -8.35 -11.15
N GLY A 282 8.38 -8.86 -11.61
CA GLY A 282 9.66 -8.21 -11.36
C GLY A 282 9.92 -8.04 -9.86
N ARG A 283 9.98 -6.78 -9.40
CA ARG A 283 10.13 -6.46 -7.97
C ARG A 283 8.81 -6.45 -7.21
N HIS A 284 7.68 -6.48 -7.90
CA HIS A 284 6.35 -6.38 -7.34
C HIS A 284 5.73 -7.76 -7.15
N GLY A 285 4.58 -7.82 -6.53
CA GLY A 285 3.85 -9.06 -6.35
C GLY A 285 2.35 -8.86 -6.31
N ARG A 286 1.61 -9.87 -6.71
CA ARG A 286 0.17 -9.97 -6.56
C ARG A 286 -0.16 -11.19 -5.71
N LEU A 287 -0.89 -10.98 -4.63
CA LEU A 287 -1.43 -12.04 -3.78
C LEU A 287 -2.95 -11.98 -3.83
N ILE A 288 -3.59 -13.12 -4.04
CA ILE A 288 -5.04 -13.24 -4.09
C ILE A 288 -5.49 -14.20 -3.00
N MET A 289 -6.35 -13.69 -2.11
CA MET A 289 -6.96 -14.45 -1.02
C MET A 289 -8.44 -14.66 -1.32
N PRO A 290 -8.91 -15.92 -1.47
CA PRO A 290 -10.29 -16.20 -1.83
C PRO A 290 -11.24 -15.91 -0.67
N ARG A 291 -12.36 -15.26 -0.97
CA ARG A 291 -13.52 -15.21 -0.07
C ARG A 291 -14.26 -16.55 -0.12
N ARG A 292 -15.01 -16.88 0.92
CA ARG A 292 -15.84 -18.11 0.95
C ARG A 292 -16.84 -18.16 -0.22
N SER A 293 -17.29 -17.00 -0.70
CA SER A 293 -18.21 -16.89 -1.85
C SER A 293 -17.61 -17.39 -3.17
N ILE A 294 -16.30 -17.57 -3.29
CA ILE A 294 -15.65 -18.09 -4.51
C ILE A 294 -16.19 -19.48 -4.87
N LEU A 295 -16.59 -20.28 -3.87
CA LEU A 295 -17.16 -21.62 -4.10
C LEU A 295 -18.46 -21.58 -4.89
N GLN A 296 -19.23 -20.50 -4.76
CA GLN A 296 -20.49 -20.31 -5.49
C GLN A 296 -20.29 -19.99 -6.99
N MET A 297 -19.06 -19.64 -7.39
CA MET A 297 -18.75 -19.45 -8.81
C MET A 297 -18.87 -20.74 -9.61
N ARG A 298 -18.66 -21.91 -8.98
CA ARG A 298 -18.81 -23.23 -9.62
C ARG A 298 -20.21 -23.50 -10.15
N ASP A 299 -21.22 -22.90 -9.54
CA ASP A 299 -22.62 -23.06 -9.92
C ASP A 299 -23.04 -22.11 -11.05
N LYS A 300 -22.11 -21.29 -11.57
CA LYS A 300 -22.37 -20.28 -12.60
C LYS A 300 -21.60 -20.59 -13.88
N PRO A 301 -22.15 -20.22 -15.05
CA PRO A 301 -21.38 -20.21 -16.29
C PRO A 301 -20.11 -19.37 -16.14
N VAL A 302 -19.01 -19.79 -16.82
CA VAL A 302 -17.70 -19.14 -16.71
C VAL A 302 -17.75 -17.67 -17.10
N GLU A 303 -18.61 -17.32 -18.06
CA GLU A 303 -18.86 -15.95 -18.54
C GLU A 303 -19.41 -15.02 -17.43
N GLN A 304 -19.95 -15.59 -16.36
CA GLN A 304 -20.48 -14.85 -15.20
C GLN A 304 -19.51 -14.85 -14.00
N TRP A 305 -18.33 -15.44 -14.17
CA TRP A 305 -17.35 -15.45 -13.08
C TRP A 305 -16.79 -14.04 -12.87
N ASN A 306 -16.76 -13.64 -11.62
CA ASN A 306 -16.16 -12.37 -11.20
C ASN A 306 -15.25 -12.63 -9.99
N LEU A 307 -13.94 -12.72 -10.26
CA LEU A 307 -12.94 -12.97 -9.23
C LEU A 307 -12.86 -11.80 -8.24
N LEU A 308 -12.96 -10.57 -8.72
CA LEU A 308 -12.81 -9.37 -7.90
C LEU A 308 -13.91 -9.20 -6.85
N GLU A 309 -15.11 -9.74 -7.11
CA GLU A 309 -16.18 -9.84 -6.10
C GLU A 309 -15.94 -10.95 -5.08
N ASN A 310 -15.18 -11.99 -5.44
CA ASN A 310 -15.04 -13.23 -4.70
C ASN A 310 -13.64 -13.42 -4.10
N SER A 311 -12.82 -12.39 -4.09
CA SER A 311 -11.49 -12.41 -3.50
C SER A 311 -11.09 -11.05 -2.93
N LEU A 312 -9.99 -11.03 -2.20
CA LEU A 312 -9.16 -9.87 -1.91
C LEU A 312 -7.95 -9.97 -2.85
N VAL A 313 -7.68 -8.92 -3.61
CA VAL A 313 -6.48 -8.83 -4.43
C VAL A 313 -5.54 -7.81 -3.81
N ILE A 314 -4.34 -8.24 -3.48
CA ILE A 314 -3.28 -7.42 -2.89
C ILE A 314 -2.17 -7.26 -3.91
N TYR A 315 -1.87 -6.04 -4.30
CA TYR A 315 -0.68 -5.67 -5.05
C TYR A 315 0.35 -5.12 -4.08
N TRP A 316 1.45 -5.83 -3.91
CA TRP A 316 2.61 -5.24 -3.27
C TRP A 316 3.46 -4.54 -4.31
N LEU A 317 3.52 -3.22 -4.19
CA LEU A 317 4.33 -2.35 -5.02
C LEU A 317 5.61 -2.00 -4.26
N PHE A 318 6.73 -2.51 -4.77
CA PHE A 318 8.05 -2.31 -4.16
C PHE A 318 8.38 -0.82 -4.00
N PRO A 319 9.00 -0.39 -2.85
CA PRO A 319 9.40 -1.25 -1.74
C PRO A 319 8.32 -1.40 -0.64
N ASN A 320 7.41 -0.46 -0.48
CA ASN A 320 6.71 -0.21 0.78
C ASN A 320 5.21 0.02 0.64
N THR A 321 4.64 -0.22 -0.52
CA THR A 321 3.22 0.08 -0.75
C THR A 321 2.42 -1.19 -1.04
N LEU A 322 1.24 -1.28 -0.43
CA LEU A 322 0.23 -2.27 -0.74
C LEU A 322 -1.01 -1.56 -1.26
N LEU A 323 -1.57 -2.07 -2.37
CA LEU A 323 -2.88 -1.70 -2.87
C LEU A 323 -3.79 -2.93 -2.73
N LEU A 324 -4.91 -2.78 -2.03
CA LEU A 324 -5.85 -3.85 -1.72
C LEU A 324 -7.19 -3.57 -2.38
N TRP A 325 -7.58 -4.42 -3.33
CA TRP A 325 -8.91 -4.36 -3.92
C TRP A 325 -9.90 -5.18 -3.10
N GLN A 326 -10.91 -4.52 -2.52
CA GLN A 326 -11.90 -5.08 -1.57
C GLN A 326 -13.32 -5.15 -2.17
N ARG A 327 -13.50 -5.69 -3.36
CA ARG A 327 -14.79 -5.79 -4.08
C ARG A 327 -15.29 -4.48 -4.71
N ASP A 328 -15.42 -3.41 -3.93
CA ASP A 328 -16.10 -2.17 -4.28
C ASP A 328 -15.31 -0.92 -3.86
N HIS A 329 -14.12 -1.10 -3.30
CA HIS A 329 -13.25 -0.01 -2.88
C HIS A 329 -11.78 -0.43 -2.94
N LEU A 330 -10.91 0.56 -2.87
CA LEU A 330 -9.47 0.40 -2.81
C LEU A 330 -8.96 0.85 -1.43
N GLU A 331 -8.07 0.06 -0.86
CA GLU A 331 -7.25 0.47 0.28
C GLU A 331 -5.80 0.62 -0.19
N SER A 332 -5.09 1.64 0.30
CA SER A 332 -3.64 1.70 0.16
C SER A 332 -2.96 1.77 1.51
N TRP A 333 -1.86 1.03 1.63
CA TRP A 333 -0.99 1.05 2.79
C TRP A 333 0.41 1.43 2.34
N GLN A 334 0.91 2.56 2.83
CA GLN A 334 2.27 3.03 2.59
C GLN A 334 3.03 2.99 3.91
N VAL A 335 4.11 2.24 3.97
CA VAL A 335 4.80 1.94 5.23
C VAL A 335 6.21 2.48 5.21
N TYR A 336 6.54 3.28 6.21
CA TYR A 336 7.84 3.95 6.32
C TYR A 336 8.51 3.64 7.66
N PRO A 337 9.81 3.30 7.65
CA PRO A 337 10.56 3.18 8.90
C PRO A 337 10.68 4.53 9.59
N ALA A 338 10.75 4.55 10.91
CA ALA A 338 11.18 5.74 11.62
C ALA A 338 12.63 6.10 11.29
N GLN A 339 12.96 7.39 11.26
CA GLN A 339 14.29 7.85 10.83
C GLN A 339 15.40 7.42 11.78
N GLU A 340 15.11 7.23 13.05
CA GLU A 340 16.11 7.03 14.10
C GLU A 340 16.10 5.63 14.71
N CYS A 341 15.13 4.77 14.35
CA CYS A 341 14.88 3.55 15.09
C CYS A 341 14.34 2.42 14.20
N ALA A 342 15.01 1.28 14.21
CA ALA A 342 14.62 0.12 13.39
C ALA A 342 13.32 -0.54 13.85
N ASP A 343 12.90 -0.32 15.08
CA ASP A 343 11.72 -0.90 15.71
C ASP A 343 10.55 0.07 15.84
N ARG A 344 10.51 1.07 14.97
CA ARG A 344 9.37 1.98 14.81
C ARG A 344 9.06 2.22 13.35
N CYS A 345 7.79 2.35 13.05
CA CYS A 345 7.33 2.70 11.71
C CYS A 345 6.07 3.57 11.75
N THR A 346 5.78 4.16 10.60
CA THR A 346 4.51 4.80 10.32
C THR A 346 3.85 4.06 9.16
N ALA A 347 2.65 3.55 9.38
CA ALA A 347 1.80 3.01 8.33
C ALA A 347 0.71 4.04 7.98
N GLN A 348 0.72 4.55 6.77
CA GLN A 348 -0.32 5.42 6.24
C GLN A 348 -1.34 4.57 5.51
N VAL A 349 -2.57 4.54 5.99
CA VAL A 349 -3.70 3.84 5.38
C VAL A 349 -4.67 4.83 4.77
N SER A 350 -5.10 4.55 3.54
CA SER A 350 -6.12 5.34 2.84
C SER A 350 -7.20 4.44 2.28
N LEU A 351 -8.44 4.85 2.46
CA LEU A 351 -9.62 4.23 1.87
C LEU A 351 -10.10 5.11 0.71
N TYR A 352 -10.18 4.54 -0.49
CA TYR A 352 -10.69 5.20 -1.69
C TYR A 352 -11.99 4.54 -2.12
N THR A 353 -12.95 5.37 -2.48
CA THR A 353 -14.28 4.92 -2.91
C THR A 353 -14.53 5.31 -4.36
N PRO A 354 -15.35 4.58 -5.12
CA PRO A 354 -15.61 4.89 -6.52
C PRO A 354 -16.21 6.28 -6.76
N ARG A 355 -16.81 6.88 -5.73
CA ARG A 355 -17.38 8.24 -5.75
C ARG A 355 -17.53 8.79 -4.34
N ALA A 356 -17.73 10.09 -4.23
CA ALA A 356 -18.09 10.72 -2.97
C ALA A 356 -19.41 10.18 -2.40
N ALA A 357 -19.44 9.97 -1.09
CA ALA A 357 -20.62 9.47 -0.39
C ALA A 357 -21.76 10.53 -0.42
N ALA A 358 -22.78 10.31 -1.23
CA ALA A 358 -23.87 11.25 -1.46
C ALA A 358 -24.94 11.23 -0.36
N SER A 359 -25.01 10.18 0.47
CA SER A 359 -26.06 10.01 1.50
C SER A 359 -25.46 9.63 2.86
N ALA A 360 -26.26 9.84 3.93
CA ALA A 360 -25.89 9.38 5.28
C ALA A 360 -25.70 7.86 5.34
N ARG A 361 -26.47 7.09 4.55
CA ARG A 361 -26.35 5.63 4.47
C ARG A 361 -25.01 5.22 3.83
N GLU A 362 -24.59 5.88 2.75
CA GLU A 362 -23.31 5.60 2.11
C GLU A 362 -22.14 5.97 3.04
N ARG A 363 -22.22 7.12 3.72
CA ARG A 363 -21.22 7.49 4.73
C ARG A 363 -21.14 6.48 5.85
N ALA A 364 -22.27 6.01 6.36
CA ALA A 364 -22.29 4.97 7.39
C ALA A 364 -21.67 3.65 6.89
N TYR A 365 -21.89 3.29 5.62
CA TYR A 365 -21.28 2.12 4.99
C TYR A 365 -19.75 2.23 4.94
N TRP A 366 -19.22 3.34 4.43
CA TRP A 366 -17.77 3.55 4.32
C TRP A 366 -17.09 3.71 5.69
N ASN A 367 -17.76 4.39 6.65
CA ASN A 367 -17.27 4.46 8.03
C ASN A 367 -17.15 3.06 8.66
N LYS A 368 -18.11 2.18 8.39
CA LYS A 368 -18.08 0.79 8.88
C LYS A 368 -16.95 -0.01 8.23
N ASN A 369 -16.70 0.16 6.93
CA ASN A 369 -15.58 -0.49 6.25
C ASN A 369 -14.24 -0.01 6.85
N MET A 370 -14.08 1.31 7.04
CA MET A 370 -12.87 1.85 7.66
C MET A 370 -12.69 1.36 9.10
N ALA A 371 -13.77 1.30 9.89
CA ALA A 371 -13.73 0.78 11.25
C ALA A 371 -13.30 -0.70 11.29
N LEU A 372 -13.87 -1.54 10.41
CA LEU A 372 -13.50 -2.95 10.30
C LEU A 372 -12.03 -3.11 9.88
N LEU A 373 -11.57 -2.32 8.91
CA LEU A 373 -10.18 -2.30 8.47
C LEU A 373 -9.24 -2.03 9.64
N ILE A 374 -9.51 -0.97 10.41
CA ILE A 374 -8.66 -0.60 11.56
C ILE A 374 -8.78 -1.63 12.69
N GLU A 375 -9.97 -2.15 12.98
CA GLU A 375 -10.15 -3.20 13.99
C GLU A 375 -9.35 -4.46 13.64
N THR A 376 -9.41 -4.89 12.38
CA THR A 376 -8.68 -6.08 11.91
C THR A 376 -7.18 -5.86 11.95
N VAL A 377 -6.68 -4.79 11.32
CA VAL A 377 -5.23 -4.62 11.13
C VAL A 377 -4.59 -4.02 12.39
N ASP A 378 -5.08 -2.89 12.89
CA ASP A 378 -4.49 -2.23 14.04
C ASP A 378 -4.80 -2.95 15.35
N GLY A 379 -6.05 -3.41 15.49
CA GLY A 379 -6.51 -4.08 16.71
C GLY A 379 -6.02 -5.51 16.87
N GLU A 380 -5.84 -6.25 15.80
CA GLU A 380 -5.48 -7.68 15.86
C GLU A 380 -4.05 -7.92 15.35
N ASP A 381 -3.72 -7.59 14.08
CA ASP A 381 -2.39 -7.83 13.49
C ASP A 381 -1.28 -7.06 14.18
N PHE A 382 -1.47 -5.75 14.33
CA PHE A 382 -0.44 -4.91 14.92
C PHE A 382 -0.28 -5.15 16.42
N ALA A 383 -1.34 -5.57 17.10
CA ALA A 383 -1.25 -6.01 18.49
C ALA A 383 -0.34 -7.25 18.68
N ILE A 384 -0.32 -8.17 17.71
CA ILE A 384 0.64 -9.29 17.67
C ILE A 384 2.02 -8.80 17.27
N SER A 385 2.12 -7.93 16.27
CA SER A 385 3.37 -7.36 15.76
C SER A 385 4.16 -6.61 16.86
N GLU A 386 3.47 -5.89 17.74
CA GLU A 386 4.08 -5.24 18.91
C GLU A 386 4.67 -6.23 19.91
N ARG A 387 4.23 -7.50 19.92
CA ARG A 387 4.81 -8.56 20.73
C ARG A 387 5.96 -9.27 20.02
N ILE A 388 5.99 -9.27 18.68
CA ILE A 388 7.08 -9.85 17.89
C ILE A 388 8.37 -9.06 18.08
N GLN A 389 8.33 -7.74 18.02
CA GLN A 389 9.53 -6.90 18.06
C GLN A 389 10.41 -7.09 19.31
N PRO A 390 9.88 -7.16 20.54
CA PRO A 390 10.67 -7.51 21.72
C PRO A 390 11.30 -8.91 21.64
N GLY A 391 10.58 -9.87 21.02
CA GLY A 391 11.10 -11.21 20.76
C GLY A 391 12.32 -11.19 19.85
N LEU A 392 12.29 -10.39 18.80
CA LEU A 392 13.43 -10.21 17.87
C LEU A 392 14.67 -9.62 18.58
N ARG A 393 14.46 -8.75 19.56
CA ARG A 393 15.54 -8.15 20.36
C ARG A 393 16.09 -9.05 21.46
N SER A 394 15.38 -10.11 21.84
CA SER A 394 15.73 -10.96 22.96
C SER A 394 16.99 -11.80 22.75
N GLY A 395 17.43 -11.98 21.49
CA GLY A 395 18.51 -12.91 21.13
C GLY A 395 18.10 -14.39 21.19
N ALA A 396 16.81 -14.69 21.35
CA ALA A 396 16.30 -16.06 21.40
C ALA A 396 16.45 -16.80 20.05
N GLN A 397 16.54 -16.07 18.96
CA GLN A 397 16.71 -16.61 17.61
C GLN A 397 17.54 -15.67 16.73
N GLU A 398 18.32 -16.24 15.83
CA GLU A 398 19.16 -15.51 14.89
C GLU A 398 18.46 -15.20 13.57
N CYS A 399 17.48 -16.03 13.19
CA CYS A 399 16.73 -15.92 11.95
C CYS A 399 15.25 -16.18 12.16
N LEU A 400 14.41 -15.48 11.38
CA LEU A 400 13.02 -15.85 11.13
C LEU A 400 12.98 -16.93 10.05
N THR A 401 11.96 -17.79 10.09
CA THR A 401 11.76 -18.86 9.11
C THR A 401 10.45 -18.64 8.38
N PHE A 402 10.51 -18.56 7.04
CA PHE A 402 9.36 -18.48 6.17
C PHE A 402 9.13 -19.82 5.50
N GLY A 403 7.94 -20.38 5.65
CA GLY A 403 7.56 -21.66 5.07
C GLY A 403 7.46 -21.62 3.56
N ARG A 404 7.38 -22.81 2.95
CA ARG A 404 7.10 -22.92 1.50
C ARG A 404 5.75 -22.32 1.13
N ASN A 405 4.79 -22.35 2.04
CA ASN A 405 3.46 -21.78 1.92
C ASN A 405 3.42 -20.24 2.02
N GLU A 406 4.57 -19.60 2.14
CA GLU A 406 4.72 -18.15 2.26
C GLU A 406 5.60 -17.56 1.13
N PRO A 407 5.32 -17.88 -0.16
CA PRO A 407 6.15 -17.45 -1.29
C PRO A 407 6.19 -15.93 -1.45
N ALA A 408 5.13 -15.22 -1.06
CA ALA A 408 5.08 -13.77 -1.14
C ALA A 408 6.03 -13.11 -0.13
N LEU A 409 6.12 -13.63 1.10
CA LEU A 409 7.11 -13.18 2.10
C LEU A 409 8.54 -13.43 1.63
N GLN A 410 8.81 -14.62 1.07
CA GLN A 410 10.14 -14.95 0.53
C GLN A 410 10.52 -14.02 -0.62
N HIS A 411 9.58 -13.71 -1.51
CA HIS A 411 9.79 -12.77 -2.60
C HIS A 411 10.06 -11.35 -2.09
N PHE A 412 9.26 -10.86 -1.14
CA PHE A 412 9.45 -9.55 -0.50
C PHE A 412 10.87 -9.38 0.05
N HIS A 413 11.33 -10.29 0.90
CA HIS A 413 12.66 -10.21 1.50
C HIS A 413 13.78 -10.37 0.50
N ARG A 414 13.57 -11.20 -0.52
CA ARG A 414 14.52 -11.33 -1.62
C ARG A 414 14.71 -10.03 -2.37
N GLN A 415 13.61 -9.31 -2.69
CA GLN A 415 13.69 -8.05 -3.43
C GLN A 415 14.32 -6.94 -2.59
N ILE A 416 14.02 -6.88 -1.29
CA ILE A 416 14.69 -5.94 -0.36
C ILE A 416 16.20 -6.22 -0.35
N ARG A 417 16.62 -7.47 -0.17
CA ARG A 417 18.03 -7.85 -0.15
C ARG A 417 18.74 -7.48 -1.46
N LEU A 418 18.18 -7.81 -2.61
CA LEU A 418 18.74 -7.46 -3.91
C LEU A 418 18.93 -5.95 -4.04
N ALA A 419 17.92 -5.15 -3.66
CA ALA A 419 18.02 -3.69 -3.72
C ALA A 419 19.10 -3.10 -2.79
N LEU A 420 19.45 -3.79 -1.71
CA LEU A 420 20.52 -3.37 -0.81
C LEU A 420 21.92 -3.81 -1.28
N GLU A 421 22.00 -4.82 -2.16
CA GLU A 421 23.24 -5.36 -2.72
C GLU A 421 23.66 -4.64 -4.02
N ASP A 422 22.73 -4.08 -4.78
CA ASP A 422 22.86 -3.59 -6.16
C ASP A 422 23.71 -2.32 -6.37
N LEU A 423 24.77 -2.06 -5.56
CA LEU A 423 25.77 -1.07 -5.99
C LEU A 423 27.19 -1.54 -5.71
N PRO A 424 28.13 -1.24 -6.63
CA PRO A 424 29.55 -1.33 -6.30
C PRO A 424 29.82 -0.44 -5.09
N THR A 425 30.47 -1.02 -4.09
CA THR A 425 31.13 -0.27 -3.01
C THR A 425 32.08 0.71 -3.68
N GLY A 426 31.67 1.98 -3.82
CA GLY A 426 32.49 3.08 -4.30
C GLY A 426 33.46 3.53 -3.26
#